data_d58e72654da15ffc9b5df66c2ce078d0
#
_entry.id   d58e72654da15ffc9b5df66c2ce078d0
#
_cell.length_a   1.000
_cell.length_b   1.000
_cell.length_c   1.000
_cell.angle_alpha   90.00
_cell.angle_beta   90.00
_cell.angle_gamma   90.00
#
_symmetry.space_group_name_H-M   'P 1'
#
loop_
_entity.id
_entity.type
_entity.pdbx_description
1 polymer ?
#
loop_
_entity_poly.entity_id
_entity_poly.type
_entity_poly.pdbx_seq_one_letter_code
_entity_poly.pdbx_strand_id
1 'polypeptide(L)'
;MQATAKEFIIALDEGTTNAKAVVLDSRGKVIVKFSQPLAIQTPRDGWVEQSGEALVTASLTVIASAVAHVGAENVAALAISNQRETAIGWYRDRGEPINAAITWQCTRSAAFCDTLRHDRQEQHIKRATGLPIAPLFSASKMRWLLDATVDGRLRAERGEICLGTIDSWLLWNLTAGEAFCCDYSNASRTQLLNLHRGEWDDEMLALFGIPRAALPEIKPSSGLFGHTKGLAAIPDGIPIMSMIGDSHAALFGHALGEAGCVKATYGTGSSVMAPVKSAQCDIDALATTVAWHDGDQLVWGLEGNIPHTGDAVAWMADSTGLSELSAAELAHELNTLPASVDSTLGVYFVPALTGLGAPWWDDSARGVICGLSRGVKRAHLIRAALESITYQIADVVVAMRQHEEFTLTALMVDGGPTNNDWLMQYQADLLGCPVMRSDVPELSAIGAALLARKALHPGSTADLQAFLTEHSTFQPDMARHQRLQTRWQEWRHAVDRTLWKPDSPA
;
A
#
# COMPACT_ATOMS: atom_id res chain seq x y z
N MET A 1 7.50 -41.81 17.90
CA MET A 1 7.55 -41.06 16.64
C MET A 1 7.89 -39.62 17.03
N GLN A 2 9.07 -39.13 16.69
CA GLN A 2 9.37 -37.71 16.80
C GLN A 2 8.41 -36.99 15.82
N ALA A 3 7.63 -36.03 16.33
CA ALA A 3 6.86 -35.16 15.45
C ALA A 3 7.84 -34.45 14.52
N THR A 4 7.72 -34.67 13.21
CA THR A 4 8.45 -33.92 12.21
C THR A 4 8.16 -32.44 12.47
N ALA A 5 9.21 -31.62 12.63
CA ALA A 5 9.03 -30.18 12.81
C ALA A 5 8.28 -29.64 11.60
N LYS A 6 7.21 -28.89 11.84
CA LYS A 6 6.47 -28.19 10.78
C LYS A 6 7.42 -27.18 10.12
N GLU A 7 7.54 -27.24 8.80
CA GLU A 7 8.63 -26.58 8.08
C GLU A 7 8.20 -25.38 7.25
N PHE A 8 6.90 -25.30 6.85
CA PHE A 8 6.46 -24.31 5.87
C PHE A 8 5.55 -23.24 6.47
N ILE A 9 5.74 -22.01 6.04
CA ILE A 9 4.79 -20.92 6.23
C ILE A 9 4.12 -20.66 4.89
N ILE A 10 2.79 -20.59 4.89
CA ILE A 10 2.01 -20.19 3.73
C ILE A 10 1.58 -18.75 3.94
N ALA A 11 2.11 -17.84 3.12
CA ALA A 11 1.74 -16.43 3.13
C ALA A 11 0.70 -16.16 2.04
N LEU A 12 -0.51 -15.76 2.46
CA LEU A 12 -1.51 -15.20 1.57
C LEU A 12 -1.17 -13.72 1.34
N ASP A 13 -1.09 -13.31 0.08
CA ASP A 13 -1.04 -11.91 -0.36
C ASP A 13 -2.31 -11.61 -1.15
N GLU A 14 -3.29 -11.02 -0.47
CA GLU A 14 -4.58 -10.63 -1.05
C GLU A 14 -4.49 -9.20 -1.56
N GLY A 15 -4.11 -9.03 -2.82
CA GLY A 15 -4.05 -7.74 -3.49
C GLY A 15 -5.35 -7.38 -4.22
N THR A 16 -5.38 -6.21 -4.86
CA THR A 16 -6.57 -5.71 -5.55
C THR A 16 -6.92 -6.54 -6.81
N THR A 17 -5.92 -7.08 -7.51
CA THR A 17 -6.11 -7.77 -8.79
C THR A 17 -5.87 -9.29 -8.74
N ASN A 18 -5.20 -9.76 -7.71
CA ASN A 18 -4.88 -11.17 -7.52
C ASN A 18 -4.80 -11.51 -6.04
N ALA A 19 -5.30 -12.70 -5.69
CA ALA A 19 -4.93 -13.39 -4.45
C ALA A 19 -3.79 -14.35 -4.76
N LYS A 20 -2.74 -14.37 -3.93
CA LYS A 20 -1.59 -15.25 -4.09
C LYS A 20 -1.29 -15.97 -2.79
N ALA A 21 -0.94 -17.25 -2.86
CA ALA A 21 -0.34 -17.99 -1.76
C ALA A 21 1.11 -18.31 -2.10
N VAL A 22 2.02 -17.87 -1.26
CA VAL A 22 3.46 -18.10 -1.38
C VAL A 22 3.88 -19.04 -0.27
N VAL A 23 4.51 -20.15 -0.62
CA VAL A 23 5.03 -21.13 0.35
C VAL A 23 6.50 -20.87 0.59
N LEU A 24 6.87 -20.64 1.85
CA LEU A 24 8.23 -20.41 2.28
C LEU A 24 8.70 -21.57 3.17
N ASP A 25 9.93 -22.04 2.96
CA ASP A 25 10.57 -23.00 3.84
C ASP A 25 11.12 -22.34 5.14
N SER A 26 11.71 -23.14 6.01
CA SER A 26 12.31 -22.68 7.27
C SER A 26 13.48 -21.70 7.08
N ARG A 27 14.03 -21.57 5.88
CA ARG A 27 15.10 -20.63 5.51
C ARG A 27 14.58 -19.39 4.78
N GLY A 28 13.25 -19.27 4.58
CA GLY A 28 12.63 -18.17 3.86
C GLY A 28 12.70 -18.26 2.33
N LYS A 29 13.14 -19.38 1.83
CA LYS A 29 13.15 -19.61 0.38
C LYS A 29 11.72 -19.86 -0.10
N VAL A 30 11.32 -19.13 -1.15
CA VAL A 30 10.06 -19.40 -1.86
C VAL A 30 10.16 -20.73 -2.59
N ILE A 31 9.30 -21.67 -2.23
CA ILE A 31 9.24 -23.01 -2.80
C ILE A 31 8.29 -23.06 -3.98
N VAL A 32 7.09 -22.49 -3.81
CA VAL A 32 6.05 -22.45 -4.83
C VAL A 32 5.11 -21.29 -4.58
N LYS A 33 4.44 -20.83 -5.63
CA LYS A 33 3.37 -19.84 -5.54
C LYS A 33 2.16 -20.26 -6.35
N PHE A 34 0.99 -19.91 -5.84
CA PHE A 34 -0.30 -20.05 -6.50
C PHE A 34 -0.95 -18.68 -6.63
N SER A 35 -1.65 -18.42 -7.71
CA SER A 35 -2.29 -17.13 -7.94
C SER A 35 -3.68 -17.32 -8.55
N GLN A 36 -4.62 -16.51 -8.09
CA GLN A 36 -5.99 -16.45 -8.60
C GLN A 36 -6.35 -15.00 -8.90
N PRO A 37 -6.82 -14.66 -10.11
CA PRO A 37 -7.21 -13.31 -10.43
C PRO A 37 -8.49 -12.89 -9.69
N LEU A 38 -8.58 -11.60 -9.37
CA LEU A 38 -9.71 -10.95 -8.73
C LEU A 38 -10.34 -9.93 -9.66
N ALA A 39 -11.66 -9.99 -9.80
CA ALA A 39 -12.40 -9.03 -10.59
C ALA A 39 -12.67 -7.75 -9.82
N ILE A 40 -12.49 -6.61 -10.49
CA ILE A 40 -12.91 -5.29 -10.03
C ILE A 40 -14.17 -4.90 -10.82
N GLN A 41 -15.14 -4.32 -10.13
CA GLN A 41 -16.37 -3.82 -10.71
C GLN A 41 -16.44 -2.30 -10.60
N THR A 42 -16.90 -1.65 -11.66
CA THR A 42 -17.08 -0.19 -11.72
C THR A 42 -18.53 0.14 -12.10
N PRO A 43 -19.51 -0.08 -11.18
CA PRO A 43 -20.92 0.00 -11.52
C PRO A 43 -21.40 1.42 -11.87
N ARG A 44 -20.65 2.46 -11.45
CA ARG A 44 -20.88 3.86 -11.75
C ARG A 44 -19.56 4.61 -11.82
N ASP A 45 -19.56 5.80 -12.39
CA ASP A 45 -18.39 6.67 -12.38
C ASP A 45 -17.88 6.94 -10.94
N GLY A 46 -16.58 6.81 -10.72
CA GLY A 46 -15.93 6.92 -9.42
C GLY A 46 -16.24 5.79 -8.42
N TRP A 47 -17.08 4.81 -8.77
CA TRP A 47 -17.37 3.65 -7.94
C TRP A 47 -16.51 2.46 -8.32
N VAL A 48 -15.77 1.95 -7.35
CA VAL A 48 -14.90 0.77 -7.54
C VAL A 48 -15.14 -0.20 -6.39
N GLU A 49 -15.53 -1.43 -6.72
CA GLU A 49 -15.94 -2.43 -5.73
C GLU A 49 -15.56 -3.85 -6.13
N GLN A 50 -15.55 -4.75 -5.15
CA GLN A 50 -15.28 -6.18 -5.31
C GLN A 50 -16.31 -7.01 -4.53
N SER A 51 -16.61 -8.23 -5.03
CA SER A 51 -17.43 -9.18 -4.24
C SER A 51 -16.63 -9.71 -3.05
N GLY A 52 -17.18 -9.56 -1.84
CA GLY A 52 -16.57 -10.11 -0.62
C GLY A 52 -16.41 -11.63 -0.68
N GLU A 53 -17.38 -12.35 -1.28
CA GLU A 53 -17.32 -13.78 -1.46
C GLU A 53 -16.24 -14.20 -2.48
N ALA A 54 -16.05 -13.42 -3.54
CA ALA A 54 -15.02 -13.69 -4.53
C ALA A 54 -13.62 -13.54 -3.95
N LEU A 55 -13.39 -12.53 -3.09
CA LEU A 55 -12.13 -12.32 -2.37
C LEU A 55 -11.80 -13.55 -1.49
N VAL A 56 -12.78 -14.03 -0.72
CA VAL A 56 -12.63 -15.23 0.13
C VAL A 56 -12.39 -16.47 -0.73
N THR A 57 -13.20 -16.69 -1.75
CA THR A 57 -13.10 -17.89 -2.61
C THR A 57 -11.73 -17.98 -3.28
N ALA A 58 -11.21 -16.87 -3.83
CA ALA A 58 -9.89 -16.82 -4.43
C ALA A 58 -8.79 -17.11 -3.41
N SER A 59 -8.88 -16.49 -2.22
CA SER A 59 -7.92 -16.70 -1.12
C SER A 59 -7.91 -18.16 -0.63
N LEU A 60 -9.08 -18.74 -0.40
CA LEU A 60 -9.18 -20.15 -0.01
C LEU A 60 -8.65 -21.10 -1.09
N THR A 61 -8.89 -20.81 -2.37
CA THR A 61 -8.40 -21.62 -3.49
C THR A 61 -6.86 -21.67 -3.52
N VAL A 62 -6.19 -20.54 -3.36
CA VAL A 62 -4.72 -20.50 -3.40
C VAL A 62 -4.10 -21.09 -2.13
N ILE A 63 -4.70 -20.88 -0.96
CA ILE A 63 -4.26 -21.52 0.31
C ILE A 63 -4.43 -23.02 0.22
N ALA A 64 -5.59 -23.54 -0.25
CA ALA A 64 -5.82 -24.97 -0.40
C ALA A 64 -4.81 -25.63 -1.35
N SER A 65 -4.48 -24.95 -2.47
CA SER A 65 -3.46 -25.41 -3.40
C SER A 65 -2.08 -25.47 -2.75
N ALA A 66 -1.73 -24.49 -1.93
CA ALA A 66 -0.47 -24.44 -1.20
C ALA A 66 -0.39 -25.56 -0.15
N VAL A 67 -1.47 -25.74 0.65
CA VAL A 67 -1.57 -26.83 1.67
C VAL A 67 -1.46 -28.20 1.00
N ALA A 68 -2.17 -28.42 -0.12
CA ALA A 68 -2.12 -29.68 -0.85
C ALA A 68 -0.71 -29.98 -1.42
N HIS A 69 0.05 -28.95 -1.78
CA HIS A 69 1.40 -29.11 -2.33
C HIS A 69 2.41 -29.56 -1.29
N VAL A 70 2.38 -29.03 -0.07
CA VAL A 70 3.37 -29.32 0.96
C VAL A 70 2.92 -30.35 2.01
N GLY A 71 1.63 -30.67 2.06
CA GLY A 71 1.01 -31.49 3.10
C GLY A 71 0.66 -30.68 4.35
N ALA A 72 -0.56 -30.81 4.83
CA ALA A 72 -1.06 -30.03 5.96
C ALA A 72 -0.26 -30.20 7.25
N GLU A 73 0.27 -31.40 7.46
CA GLU A 73 1.10 -31.76 8.62
C GLU A 73 2.42 -30.98 8.67
N ASN A 74 2.88 -30.48 7.51
CA ASN A 74 4.13 -29.72 7.37
C ASN A 74 3.92 -28.21 7.46
N VAL A 75 2.67 -27.73 7.50
CA VAL A 75 2.36 -26.29 7.59
C VAL A 75 2.49 -25.83 9.04
N ALA A 76 3.44 -24.92 9.28
CA ALA A 76 3.67 -24.31 10.59
C ALA A 76 2.65 -23.21 10.90
N ALA A 77 2.35 -22.36 9.91
CA ALA A 77 1.40 -21.25 10.05
C ALA A 77 0.91 -20.73 8.71
N LEU A 78 -0.22 -20.01 8.77
CA LEU A 78 -0.63 -19.02 7.76
C LEU A 78 -0.18 -17.63 8.18
N ALA A 79 0.17 -16.81 7.20
CA ALA A 79 0.44 -15.39 7.29
C ALA A 79 -0.47 -14.66 6.29
N ILE A 80 -0.97 -13.47 6.62
CA ILE A 80 -1.87 -12.72 5.76
C ILE A 80 -1.28 -11.34 5.48
N SER A 81 -1.08 -11.02 4.20
CA SER A 81 -0.91 -9.69 3.66
C SER A 81 -2.15 -9.34 2.86
N ASN A 82 -2.63 -8.11 2.92
CA ASN A 82 -3.86 -7.71 2.24
C ASN A 82 -3.83 -6.29 1.71
N GLN A 83 -4.64 -6.03 0.65
CA GLN A 83 -4.92 -4.67 0.18
C GLN A 83 -5.47 -3.82 1.32
N ARG A 84 -4.97 -2.59 1.45
CA ARG A 84 -5.33 -1.67 2.54
C ARG A 84 -6.57 -0.85 2.20
N GLU A 85 -7.17 -0.22 3.20
CA GLU A 85 -8.26 0.75 3.14
C GLU A 85 -9.57 0.25 2.51
N THR A 86 -9.59 -0.87 1.81
CA THR A 86 -10.81 -1.49 1.30
C THR A 86 -11.71 -1.88 2.46
N ALA A 87 -12.94 -1.39 2.46
CA ALA A 87 -13.90 -1.56 3.55
C ALA A 87 -15.02 -2.53 3.15
N ILE A 88 -15.39 -3.40 4.09
CA ILE A 88 -16.50 -4.35 3.94
C ILE A 88 -17.32 -4.43 5.22
N GLY A 89 -18.61 -4.71 5.11
CA GLY A 89 -19.49 -5.00 6.23
C GLY A 89 -20.24 -6.32 6.00
N TRP A 90 -20.53 -7.04 7.08
CA TRP A 90 -21.27 -8.31 7.01
C TRP A 90 -22.15 -8.54 8.23
N TYR A 91 -23.17 -9.38 8.08
CA TYR A 91 -24.01 -9.80 9.20
C TYR A 91 -23.27 -10.79 10.09
N ARG A 92 -23.21 -10.49 11.39
CA ARG A 92 -22.46 -11.32 12.36
C ARG A 92 -23.00 -12.73 12.51
N ASP A 93 -24.31 -12.92 12.40
CA ASP A 93 -25.00 -14.19 12.61
C ASP A 93 -24.79 -15.18 11.46
N ARG A 94 -24.61 -14.70 10.24
CA ARG A 94 -24.55 -15.57 9.04
C ARG A 94 -23.32 -15.33 8.14
N GLY A 95 -22.49 -14.34 8.45
CA GLY A 95 -21.28 -14.05 7.68
C GLY A 95 -21.53 -13.57 6.26
N GLU A 96 -22.74 -13.09 5.93
CA GLU A 96 -23.09 -12.59 4.61
C GLU A 96 -22.73 -11.09 4.49
N PRO A 97 -22.03 -10.66 3.42
CA PRO A 97 -21.80 -9.25 3.18
C PRO A 97 -23.10 -8.43 3.09
N ILE A 98 -23.11 -7.25 3.70
CA ILE A 98 -24.27 -6.32 3.58
C ILE A 98 -24.27 -5.59 2.23
N ASN A 99 -23.11 -5.52 1.58
CA ASN A 99 -22.89 -4.92 0.27
C ASN A 99 -21.54 -5.41 -0.28
N ALA A 100 -21.22 -5.08 -1.55
CA ALA A 100 -19.89 -5.31 -2.09
C ALA A 100 -18.80 -4.57 -1.26
N ALA A 101 -17.60 -5.11 -1.22
CA ALA A 101 -16.44 -4.45 -0.62
C ALA A 101 -16.10 -3.18 -1.42
N ILE A 102 -16.03 -2.04 -0.73
CA ILE A 102 -15.70 -0.75 -1.34
C ILE A 102 -14.20 -0.59 -1.34
N THR A 103 -13.57 -0.64 -2.53
CA THR A 103 -12.12 -0.64 -2.64
C THR A 103 -11.50 0.71 -2.27
N TRP A 104 -10.20 0.70 -2.03
CA TRP A 104 -9.42 1.90 -1.74
C TRP A 104 -9.48 2.95 -2.87
N GLN A 105 -9.68 2.52 -4.12
CA GLN A 105 -9.79 3.39 -5.31
C GLN A 105 -11.12 4.12 -5.43
N CYS A 106 -12.13 3.68 -4.67
CA CYS A 106 -13.49 4.17 -4.81
C CYS A 106 -13.67 5.58 -4.21
N THR A 107 -14.29 6.48 -4.97
CA THR A 107 -14.53 7.86 -4.56
C THR A 107 -15.98 8.15 -4.14
N ARG A 108 -16.87 7.13 -4.00
CA ARG A 108 -18.29 7.31 -3.67
C ARG A 108 -18.57 8.07 -2.36
N SER A 109 -17.62 8.08 -1.44
CA SER A 109 -17.70 8.80 -0.17
C SER A 109 -17.12 10.23 -0.22
N ALA A 110 -16.69 10.72 -1.38
CA ALA A 110 -16.07 12.04 -1.52
C ALA A 110 -16.95 13.18 -1.00
N ALA A 111 -18.25 13.17 -1.28
CA ALA A 111 -19.17 14.19 -0.79
C ALA A 111 -19.21 14.29 0.73
N PHE A 112 -19.09 13.17 1.45
CA PHE A 112 -18.96 13.19 2.91
C PHE A 112 -17.60 13.74 3.35
N CYS A 113 -16.52 13.41 2.67
CA CYS A 113 -15.20 13.99 2.93
C CYS A 113 -15.23 15.52 2.74
N ASP A 114 -15.92 16.03 1.73
CA ASP A 114 -16.07 17.47 1.49
C ASP A 114 -16.86 18.15 2.63
N THR A 115 -17.88 17.48 3.17
CA THR A 115 -18.61 17.98 4.37
C THR A 115 -17.65 18.13 5.56
N LEU A 116 -16.79 17.13 5.81
CA LEU A 116 -15.79 17.19 6.88
C LEU A 116 -14.77 18.33 6.69
N ARG A 117 -14.34 18.59 5.44
CA ARG A 117 -13.46 19.74 5.12
C ARG A 117 -14.16 21.06 5.36
N HIS A 118 -15.42 21.18 4.89
CA HIS A 118 -16.24 22.37 5.13
C HIS A 118 -16.41 22.65 6.62
N ASP A 119 -16.62 21.62 7.43
CA ASP A 119 -16.76 21.68 8.88
C ASP A 119 -15.41 21.83 9.62
N ARG A 120 -14.31 22.01 8.87
CA ARG A 120 -12.95 22.24 9.38
C ARG A 120 -12.41 21.13 10.28
N GLN A 121 -12.78 19.88 10.01
CA GLN A 121 -12.35 18.71 10.79
C GLN A 121 -10.96 18.22 10.44
N GLU A 122 -10.30 18.79 9.45
CA GLU A 122 -9.06 18.27 8.87
C GLU A 122 -7.92 18.13 9.89
N GLN A 123 -7.64 19.19 10.65
CA GLN A 123 -6.59 19.13 11.69
C GLN A 123 -6.96 18.21 12.84
N HIS A 124 -8.25 18.11 13.19
CA HIS A 124 -8.72 17.24 14.26
C HIS A 124 -8.50 15.77 13.88
N ILE A 125 -8.97 15.36 12.69
CA ILE A 125 -8.76 14.01 12.17
C ILE A 125 -7.26 13.72 12.03
N LYS A 126 -6.49 14.64 11.45
CA LYS A 126 -5.05 14.46 11.23
C LYS A 126 -4.29 14.24 12.54
N ARG A 127 -4.57 15.03 13.59
CA ARG A 127 -3.93 14.88 14.90
C ARG A 127 -4.25 13.56 15.58
N ALA A 128 -5.52 13.11 15.49
CA ALA A 128 -5.95 11.87 16.12
C ALA A 128 -5.42 10.64 15.38
N THR A 129 -5.48 10.66 14.04
CA THR A 129 -5.31 9.46 13.20
C THR A 129 -4.03 9.45 12.35
N GLY A 130 -3.33 10.57 12.23
CA GLY A 130 -2.19 10.74 11.33
C GLY A 130 -2.56 10.90 9.85
N LEU A 131 -3.86 10.86 9.49
CA LEU A 131 -4.33 10.78 8.11
C LEU A 131 -5.06 12.04 7.68
N PRO A 132 -4.89 12.52 6.42
CA PRO A 132 -5.70 13.59 5.85
C PRO A 132 -7.14 13.12 5.57
N ILE A 133 -8.05 14.06 5.31
CA ILE A 133 -9.40 13.72 4.83
C ILE A 133 -9.33 13.30 3.36
N ALA A 134 -9.65 12.04 3.08
CA ALA A 134 -9.74 11.52 1.72
C ALA A 134 -10.70 10.32 1.64
N PRO A 135 -11.41 10.12 0.51
CA PRO A 135 -12.24 8.94 0.28
C PRO A 135 -11.43 7.63 0.18
N LEU A 136 -10.12 7.73 0.07
CA LEU A 136 -9.18 6.60 0.13
C LEU A 136 -9.36 5.78 1.40
N PHE A 137 -9.54 6.41 2.57
CA PHE A 137 -9.55 5.74 3.88
C PHE A 137 -10.90 5.10 4.21
N SER A 138 -10.89 4.11 5.13
CA SER A 138 -12.01 3.19 5.33
C SER A 138 -13.24 3.81 6.01
N ALA A 139 -13.07 4.79 6.95
CA ALA A 139 -14.17 5.29 7.77
C ALA A 139 -15.36 5.84 6.97
N SER A 140 -15.09 6.67 5.96
CA SER A 140 -16.13 7.24 5.11
C SER A 140 -16.88 6.18 4.28
N LYS A 141 -16.19 5.11 3.88
CA LYS A 141 -16.79 3.95 3.19
C LYS A 141 -17.62 3.09 4.14
N MET A 142 -17.13 2.85 5.36
CA MET A 142 -17.88 2.13 6.40
C MET A 142 -19.17 2.86 6.75
N ARG A 143 -19.10 4.20 6.87
CA ARG A 143 -20.32 5.03 7.04
C ARG A 143 -21.30 4.83 5.89
N TRP A 144 -20.81 4.88 4.63
CA TRP A 144 -21.63 4.67 3.46
C TRP A 144 -22.30 3.28 3.47
N LEU A 145 -21.56 2.21 3.85
CA LEU A 145 -22.11 0.86 3.97
C LEU A 145 -23.28 0.80 4.95
N LEU A 146 -23.16 1.44 6.11
CA LEU A 146 -24.25 1.50 7.09
C LEU A 146 -25.45 2.33 6.58
N ASP A 147 -25.19 3.47 5.95
CA ASP A 147 -26.24 4.34 5.41
C ASP A 147 -26.99 3.69 4.24
N ALA A 148 -26.33 2.83 3.46
CA ALA A 148 -26.94 2.06 2.37
C ALA A 148 -27.68 0.80 2.84
N THR A 149 -27.60 0.44 4.12
CA THR A 149 -28.23 -0.77 4.69
C THR A 149 -29.43 -0.39 5.54
N VAL A 150 -30.56 -1.11 5.36
CA VAL A 150 -31.77 -0.88 6.17
C VAL A 150 -31.44 -1.06 7.64
N ASP A 151 -31.76 -0.03 8.45
CA ASP A 151 -31.44 0.05 9.88
C ASP A 151 -29.96 -0.21 10.20
N GLY A 152 -29.06 0.03 9.24
CA GLY A 152 -27.66 -0.39 9.32
C GLY A 152 -26.94 0.11 10.56
N ARG A 153 -27.12 1.38 10.97
CA ARG A 153 -26.53 1.94 12.19
C ARG A 153 -27.06 1.31 13.44
N LEU A 154 -28.39 1.17 13.56
CA LEU A 154 -29.04 0.52 14.73
C LEU A 154 -28.59 -0.93 14.88
N ARG A 155 -28.49 -1.64 13.77
CA ARG A 155 -28.00 -3.03 13.75
C ARG A 155 -26.53 -3.11 14.13
N ALA A 156 -25.70 -2.17 13.66
CA ALA A 156 -24.30 -2.07 14.04
C ALA A 156 -24.12 -1.74 15.53
N GLU A 157 -24.96 -0.86 16.11
CA GLU A 157 -24.98 -0.55 17.55
C GLU A 157 -25.32 -1.79 18.41
N ARG A 158 -26.18 -2.66 17.89
CA ARG A 158 -26.53 -3.93 18.55
C ARG A 158 -25.50 -5.04 18.33
N GLY A 159 -24.42 -4.75 17.56
CA GLY A 159 -23.40 -5.73 17.21
C GLY A 159 -23.87 -6.79 16.20
N GLU A 160 -24.98 -6.56 15.49
CA GLU A 160 -25.52 -7.47 14.46
C GLU A 160 -24.74 -7.36 13.13
N ILE A 161 -24.05 -6.24 12.92
CA ILE A 161 -23.20 -5.97 11.75
C ILE A 161 -21.74 -5.84 12.20
N CYS A 162 -20.85 -6.51 11.51
CA CYS A 162 -19.41 -6.33 11.58
C CYS A 162 -18.96 -5.39 10.46
N LEU A 163 -18.04 -4.50 10.75
CA LEU A 163 -17.33 -3.65 9.78
C LEU A 163 -15.84 -3.92 9.91
N GLY A 164 -15.15 -4.04 8.80
CA GLY A 164 -13.71 -4.27 8.81
C GLY A 164 -13.02 -3.91 7.50
N THR A 165 -11.74 -4.07 7.52
CA THR A 165 -10.86 -4.14 6.36
C THR A 165 -10.73 -5.58 5.90
N ILE A 166 -10.04 -5.83 4.81
CA ILE A 166 -9.98 -7.16 4.19
C ILE A 166 -9.33 -8.21 5.09
N ASP A 167 -8.35 -7.83 5.91
CA ASP A 167 -7.76 -8.72 6.93
C ASP A 167 -8.82 -9.32 7.87
N SER A 168 -9.69 -8.47 8.42
CA SER A 168 -10.77 -8.91 9.32
C SER A 168 -11.77 -9.82 8.62
N TRP A 169 -12.11 -9.52 7.36
CA TRP A 169 -13.01 -10.32 6.55
C TRP A 169 -12.42 -11.70 6.22
N LEU A 170 -11.15 -11.76 5.85
CA LEU A 170 -10.44 -13.01 5.58
C LEU A 170 -10.33 -13.86 6.86
N LEU A 171 -9.92 -13.23 7.98
CA LEU A 171 -9.82 -13.92 9.26
C LEU A 171 -11.16 -14.51 9.71
N TRP A 172 -12.24 -13.74 9.60
CA TRP A 172 -13.60 -14.20 9.91
C TRP A 172 -13.95 -15.48 9.14
N ASN A 173 -13.70 -15.50 7.84
CA ASN A 173 -14.01 -16.64 6.99
C ASN A 173 -13.05 -17.83 7.21
N LEU A 174 -11.78 -17.58 7.48
CA LEU A 174 -10.80 -18.63 7.77
C LEU A 174 -11.04 -19.34 9.10
N THR A 175 -11.71 -18.67 10.05
CA THR A 175 -11.95 -19.17 11.41
C THR A 175 -13.42 -19.52 11.68
N ALA A 176 -14.26 -19.63 10.65
CA ALA A 176 -15.71 -19.87 10.80
C ALA A 176 -16.39 -18.88 11.76
N GLY A 177 -15.97 -17.62 11.77
CA GLY A 177 -16.53 -16.58 12.63
C GLY A 177 -16.04 -16.56 14.08
N GLU A 178 -15.09 -17.41 14.45
CA GLU A 178 -14.57 -17.45 15.83
C GLU A 178 -13.64 -16.28 16.17
N ALA A 179 -12.96 -15.68 15.18
CA ALA A 179 -12.08 -14.55 15.37
C ALA A 179 -12.55 -13.33 14.57
N PHE A 180 -12.63 -12.19 15.26
CA PHE A 180 -12.96 -10.90 14.65
C PHE A 180 -11.94 -9.87 15.12
N CYS A 181 -10.81 -9.83 14.44
CA CYS A 181 -9.68 -8.96 14.75
C CYS A 181 -9.18 -8.28 13.47
N CYS A 182 -8.45 -7.17 13.64
CA CYS A 182 -7.61 -6.54 12.63
C CYS A 182 -6.22 -6.31 13.22
N ASP A 183 -5.22 -6.07 12.37
CA ASP A 183 -3.91 -5.67 12.86
C ASP A 183 -3.79 -4.14 12.96
N TYR A 184 -2.76 -3.66 13.70
CA TYR A 184 -2.49 -2.23 13.85
C TYR A 184 -2.24 -1.51 12.53
N SER A 185 -1.59 -2.15 11.55
CA SER A 185 -1.30 -1.50 10.27
C SER A 185 -2.59 -1.21 9.49
N ASN A 186 -3.51 -2.17 9.42
CA ASN A 186 -4.83 -1.99 8.80
C ASN A 186 -5.70 -1.01 9.61
N ALA A 187 -5.75 -1.16 10.93
CA ALA A 187 -6.52 -0.26 11.81
C ALA A 187 -6.08 1.21 11.64
N SER A 188 -4.78 1.48 11.52
CA SER A 188 -4.25 2.83 11.35
C SER A 188 -4.61 3.47 10.01
N ARG A 189 -5.11 2.69 9.02
CA ARG A 189 -5.55 3.21 7.71
C ARG A 189 -7.05 3.49 7.65
N THR A 190 -7.75 3.33 8.76
CA THR A 190 -9.21 3.50 8.79
C THR A 190 -9.69 4.92 9.01
N GLN A 191 -8.89 5.83 9.58
CA GLN A 191 -9.28 7.11 10.20
C GLN A 191 -10.11 6.94 11.49
N LEU A 192 -10.11 5.76 12.10
CA LEU A 192 -10.82 5.47 13.35
C LEU A 192 -9.89 5.13 14.52
N LEU A 193 -8.61 4.78 14.22
CA LEU A 193 -7.60 4.52 15.24
C LEU A 193 -7.01 5.83 15.76
N ASN A 194 -6.96 6.00 17.07
CA ASN A 194 -6.11 7.03 17.68
C ASN A 194 -4.65 6.58 17.63
N LEU A 195 -3.85 7.27 16.83
CA LEU A 195 -2.47 6.86 16.56
C LEU A 195 -1.56 6.92 17.80
N HIS A 196 -1.88 7.80 18.77
CA HIS A 196 -1.10 7.98 20.01
C HIS A 196 -1.47 6.96 21.09
N ARG A 197 -2.75 6.53 21.14
CA ARG A 197 -3.24 5.57 22.14
C ARG A 197 -3.25 4.13 21.64
N GLY A 198 -3.22 3.92 20.31
CA GLY A 198 -3.28 2.60 19.70
C GLY A 198 -4.64 1.89 19.88
N GLU A 199 -5.73 2.66 19.98
CA GLU A 199 -7.08 2.14 20.16
C GLU A 199 -8.10 2.89 19.29
N TRP A 200 -9.28 2.31 19.08
CA TRP A 200 -10.37 3.01 18.38
C TRP A 200 -10.71 4.32 19.11
N ASP A 201 -10.77 5.44 18.38
CA ASP A 201 -10.98 6.77 18.92
C ASP A 201 -12.48 7.10 18.99
N ASP A 202 -13.02 7.34 20.20
CA ASP A 202 -14.44 7.61 20.37
C ASP A 202 -14.93 8.87 19.66
N GLU A 203 -14.09 9.91 19.54
CA GLU A 203 -14.43 11.14 18.81
C GLU A 203 -14.50 10.87 17.31
N MET A 204 -13.57 10.10 16.77
CA MET A 204 -13.60 9.68 15.37
C MET A 204 -14.78 8.76 15.10
N LEU A 205 -15.04 7.80 15.97
CA LEU A 205 -16.22 6.92 15.85
C LEU A 205 -17.53 7.75 15.80
N ALA A 206 -17.68 8.73 16.67
CA ALA A 206 -18.84 9.63 16.67
C ALA A 206 -18.90 10.48 15.39
N LEU A 207 -17.77 11.06 14.96
CA LEU A 207 -17.68 11.93 13.77
C LEU A 207 -18.07 11.18 12.49
N PHE A 208 -17.57 9.95 12.33
CA PHE A 208 -17.91 9.10 11.18
C PHE A 208 -19.25 8.34 11.35
N GLY A 209 -19.83 8.33 12.55
CA GLY A 209 -21.06 7.61 12.86
C GLY A 209 -20.91 6.09 12.82
N ILE A 210 -19.78 5.60 13.31
CA ILE A 210 -19.42 4.17 13.33
C ILE A 210 -19.56 3.64 14.76
N PRO A 211 -20.49 2.71 15.03
CA PRO A 211 -20.63 2.10 16.36
C PRO A 211 -19.42 1.22 16.68
N ARG A 212 -18.84 1.39 17.88
CA ARG A 212 -17.71 0.57 18.36
C ARG A 212 -18.02 -0.94 18.34
N ALA A 213 -19.27 -1.33 18.60
CA ALA A 213 -19.71 -2.72 18.60
C ALA A 213 -19.57 -3.43 17.24
N ALA A 214 -19.46 -2.66 16.16
CA ALA A 214 -19.28 -3.17 14.81
C ALA A 214 -17.82 -3.38 14.43
N LEU A 215 -16.86 -2.89 15.22
CA LEU A 215 -15.43 -2.92 14.87
C LEU A 215 -14.72 -4.14 15.48
N PRO A 216 -13.65 -4.63 14.80
CA PRO A 216 -12.83 -5.74 15.29
C PRO A 216 -11.97 -5.34 16.50
N GLU A 217 -11.46 -6.35 17.22
CA GLU A 217 -10.36 -6.17 18.16
C GLU A 217 -9.07 -5.86 17.40
N ILE A 218 -8.28 -4.90 17.89
CA ILE A 218 -6.98 -4.56 17.30
C ILE A 218 -5.91 -5.43 17.95
N LYS A 219 -5.08 -6.07 17.13
CA LYS A 219 -3.99 -6.94 17.59
C LYS A 219 -2.63 -6.54 16.99
N PRO A 220 -1.52 -6.91 17.64
CA PRO A 220 -0.20 -6.87 17.00
C PRO A 220 -0.19 -7.57 15.66
N SER A 221 0.57 -7.05 14.68
CA SER A 221 0.70 -7.65 13.34
C SER A 221 1.36 -9.04 13.37
N SER A 222 2.13 -9.33 14.44
CA SER A 222 2.78 -10.61 14.72
C SER A 222 2.19 -11.23 15.99
N GLY A 223 1.61 -12.42 15.89
CA GLY A 223 0.96 -13.12 16.99
C GLY A 223 -0.16 -14.05 16.50
N LEU A 224 -0.79 -14.77 17.41
CA LEU A 224 -1.89 -15.67 17.08
C LEU A 224 -3.20 -14.88 16.90
N PHE A 225 -3.78 -14.94 15.70
CA PHE A 225 -5.10 -14.37 15.38
C PHE A 225 -6.23 -15.37 15.49
N GLY A 226 -5.97 -16.65 15.24
CA GLY A 226 -6.94 -17.74 15.28
C GLY A 226 -6.41 -19.00 14.60
N HIS A 227 -7.28 -19.95 14.38
CA HIS A 227 -6.96 -21.21 13.68
C HIS A 227 -7.95 -21.43 12.55
N THR A 228 -7.50 -22.01 11.45
CA THR A 228 -8.41 -22.43 10.38
C THR A 228 -9.47 -23.37 10.90
N LYS A 229 -10.72 -23.18 10.45
CA LYS A 229 -11.85 -23.97 10.90
C LYS A 229 -12.98 -24.06 9.87
N GLY A 230 -13.54 -25.26 9.71
CA GLY A 230 -14.76 -25.49 8.93
C GLY A 230 -14.60 -25.31 7.42
N LEU A 231 -13.40 -25.38 6.88
CA LEU A 231 -13.08 -25.16 5.48
C LEU A 231 -13.01 -26.48 4.71
N ALA A 232 -13.64 -26.55 3.53
CA ALA A 232 -13.75 -27.80 2.77
C ALA A 232 -12.40 -28.41 2.34
N ALA A 233 -11.42 -27.56 1.98
CA ALA A 233 -10.15 -27.99 1.39
C ALA A 233 -8.91 -27.58 2.21
N ILE A 234 -9.09 -26.95 3.36
CA ILE A 234 -8.03 -26.54 4.26
C ILE A 234 -8.34 -27.18 5.62
N PRO A 235 -7.42 -27.99 6.18
CA PRO A 235 -7.64 -28.63 7.47
C PRO A 235 -7.85 -27.64 8.61
N ASP A 236 -8.65 -28.04 9.58
CA ASP A 236 -8.83 -27.30 10.83
C ASP A 236 -7.51 -27.25 11.63
N GLY A 237 -7.30 -26.16 12.35
CA GLY A 237 -6.24 -26.06 13.34
C GLY A 237 -4.90 -25.53 12.82
N ILE A 238 -4.78 -25.04 11.58
CA ILE A 238 -3.59 -24.32 11.13
C ILE A 238 -3.61 -22.93 11.77
N PRO A 239 -2.58 -22.52 12.54
CA PRO A 239 -2.56 -21.21 13.20
C PRO A 239 -2.33 -20.09 12.19
N ILE A 240 -3.04 -18.98 12.36
CA ILE A 240 -2.85 -17.72 11.62
C ILE A 240 -2.00 -16.82 12.52
N MET A 241 -0.71 -16.62 12.14
CA MET A 241 0.30 -16.08 13.03
C MET A 241 0.72 -14.64 12.67
N SER A 242 0.21 -14.08 11.59
CA SER A 242 0.39 -12.66 11.25
C SER A 242 -0.71 -12.16 10.34
N MET A 243 -1.05 -10.89 10.50
CA MET A 243 -1.84 -10.09 9.56
C MET A 243 -1.21 -8.72 9.43
N ILE A 244 -1.14 -8.17 8.20
CA ILE A 244 -0.53 -6.87 7.93
C ILE A 244 -0.97 -6.35 6.56
N GLY A 245 -1.09 -5.03 6.40
CA GLY A 245 -1.34 -4.41 5.09
C GLY A 245 -0.18 -4.63 4.11
N ASP A 246 -0.48 -4.79 2.83
CA ASP A 246 0.46 -5.17 1.77
C ASP A 246 1.73 -4.29 1.68
N SER A 247 1.57 -2.98 1.64
CA SER A 247 2.70 -2.04 1.59
C SER A 247 3.50 -2.00 2.89
N HIS A 248 2.85 -2.25 4.03
CA HIS A 248 3.50 -2.37 5.33
C HIS A 248 4.29 -3.68 5.43
N ALA A 249 3.72 -4.77 4.94
CA ALA A 249 4.39 -6.06 4.84
C ALA A 249 5.65 -5.97 3.97
N ALA A 250 5.54 -5.34 2.80
CA ALA A 250 6.69 -5.13 1.92
C ALA A 250 7.75 -4.23 2.58
N LEU A 251 7.36 -3.20 3.32
CA LEU A 251 8.29 -2.38 4.10
C LEU A 251 9.04 -3.21 5.14
N PHE A 252 8.34 -4.07 5.88
CA PHE A 252 8.95 -4.98 6.84
C PHE A 252 9.89 -5.99 6.17
N GLY A 253 9.48 -6.54 5.01
CA GLY A 253 10.27 -7.47 4.21
C GLY A 253 11.57 -6.87 3.66
N HIS A 254 11.58 -5.59 3.30
CA HIS A 254 12.78 -4.89 2.83
C HIS A 254 13.78 -4.58 3.93
N ALA A 255 13.30 -4.07 5.06
CA ALA A 255 14.15 -3.41 6.03
C ALA A 255 14.37 -4.24 7.30
N LEU A 256 13.60 -5.31 7.52
CA LEU A 256 13.55 -6.02 8.81
C LEU A 256 13.46 -5.05 10.00
N GLY A 257 12.88 -3.86 9.78
CA GLY A 257 12.79 -2.81 10.80
C GLY A 257 14.04 -1.93 10.95
N GLU A 258 15.05 -2.03 10.08
CA GLU A 258 16.24 -1.19 10.17
C GLU A 258 15.91 0.29 9.89
N ALA A 259 16.38 1.17 10.76
CA ALA A 259 16.23 2.62 10.61
C ALA A 259 17.01 3.13 9.38
N GLY A 260 16.43 4.07 8.63
CA GLY A 260 17.06 4.70 7.47
C GLY A 260 16.78 4.00 6.14
N CYS A 261 16.11 2.84 6.13
CA CYS A 261 15.60 2.22 4.92
C CYS A 261 14.25 2.85 4.56
N VAL A 262 14.19 3.52 3.42
CA VAL A 262 12.94 4.03 2.83
C VAL A 262 12.53 3.07 1.73
N LYS A 263 11.27 2.66 1.72
CA LYS A 263 10.70 1.82 0.66
C LYS A 263 9.92 2.68 -0.33
N ALA A 264 10.10 2.43 -1.62
CA ALA A 264 9.24 2.97 -2.66
C ALA A 264 8.74 1.85 -3.57
N THR A 265 7.42 1.63 -3.59
CA THR A 265 6.77 0.74 -4.56
C THR A 265 6.38 1.56 -5.79
N TYR A 266 6.87 1.16 -6.95
CA TYR A 266 6.57 1.75 -8.23
C TYR A 266 5.49 0.93 -8.93
N GLY A 267 4.33 1.50 -9.09
CA GLY A 267 3.17 0.86 -9.74
C GLY A 267 2.48 1.81 -10.71
N THR A 268 1.19 1.66 -10.88
CA THR A 268 0.30 2.65 -11.52
C THR A 268 0.48 4.02 -10.87
N GLY A 269 0.27 4.09 -9.55
CA GLY A 269 0.82 5.10 -8.65
C GLY A 269 2.02 4.56 -7.89
N SER A 270 2.57 5.35 -6.97
CA SER A 270 3.67 4.93 -6.09
C SER A 270 3.36 5.22 -4.63
N SER A 271 3.88 4.39 -3.74
CA SER A 271 3.84 4.60 -2.29
C SER A 271 5.27 4.65 -1.76
N VAL A 272 5.61 5.72 -1.05
CA VAL A 272 6.91 5.87 -0.39
C VAL A 272 6.69 5.79 1.11
N MET A 273 7.38 4.88 1.78
CA MET A 273 7.20 4.64 3.21
C MET A 273 8.55 4.59 3.94
N ALA A 274 8.55 5.12 5.16
CA ALA A 274 9.71 5.08 6.05
C ALA A 274 9.29 4.70 7.47
N PRO A 275 9.95 3.74 8.13
CA PRO A 275 9.70 3.45 9.53
C PRO A 275 10.30 4.56 10.42
N VAL A 276 9.55 4.95 11.47
CA VAL A 276 9.95 5.92 12.48
C VAL A 276 9.55 5.41 13.86
N LYS A 277 10.19 5.95 14.94
CA LYS A 277 9.98 5.45 16.30
C LYS A 277 8.87 6.17 17.05
N SER A 278 8.38 7.30 16.52
CA SER A 278 7.36 8.12 17.17
C SER A 278 6.25 8.53 16.20
N ALA A 279 5.04 8.73 16.75
CA ALA A 279 3.88 9.23 16.01
C ALA A 279 3.94 10.76 15.93
N GLN A 280 4.59 11.31 14.92
CA GLN A 280 4.53 12.73 14.62
C GLN A 280 3.48 12.98 13.54
N CYS A 281 2.31 13.55 13.92
CA CYS A 281 1.16 13.75 13.04
C CYS A 281 1.06 15.17 12.46
N ASP A 282 1.98 16.06 12.76
CA ASP A 282 2.00 17.46 12.36
C ASP A 282 2.74 17.74 11.04
N ILE A 283 3.18 16.70 10.33
CA ILE A 283 3.72 16.82 8.99
C ILE A 283 2.54 16.79 8.00
N ASP A 284 2.01 17.95 7.63
CA ASP A 284 0.83 18.07 6.77
C ASP A 284 1.00 17.39 5.40
N ALA A 285 2.22 17.36 4.91
CA ALA A 285 2.58 16.80 3.60
C ALA A 285 2.46 15.26 3.52
N LEU A 286 2.42 14.55 4.66
CA LEU A 286 2.49 13.08 4.72
C LEU A 286 1.35 12.49 5.55
N ALA A 287 1.06 11.23 5.32
CA ALA A 287 0.31 10.40 6.27
C ALA A 287 1.27 9.80 7.30
N THR A 288 0.83 9.76 8.57
CA THR A 288 1.48 8.96 9.61
C THR A 288 0.60 7.77 9.94
N THR A 289 1.19 6.59 10.02
CA THR A 289 0.46 5.31 10.18
C THR A 289 1.22 4.43 11.19
N VAL A 290 0.62 3.35 11.62
CA VAL A 290 1.38 2.26 12.26
C VAL A 290 1.99 1.41 11.15
N ALA A 291 3.31 1.32 11.08
CA ALA A 291 4.01 0.49 10.12
C ALA A 291 3.78 -1.00 10.43
N TRP A 292 3.96 -1.40 11.69
CA TRP A 292 3.66 -2.72 12.24
C TRP A 292 3.72 -2.70 13.77
N HIS A 293 3.17 -3.74 14.38
CA HIS A 293 3.43 -4.10 15.76
C HIS A 293 3.93 -5.55 15.78
N ASP A 294 5.20 -5.76 16.08
CA ASP A 294 5.83 -7.07 15.92
C ASP A 294 5.70 -8.02 17.12
N GLY A 295 4.81 -7.65 18.06
CA GLY A 295 4.61 -8.33 19.34
C GLY A 295 5.37 -7.68 20.49
N ASP A 296 6.55 -7.09 20.22
CA ASP A 296 7.40 -6.44 21.20
C ASP A 296 7.32 -4.91 21.11
N GLN A 297 7.31 -4.38 19.88
CA GLN A 297 7.40 -2.94 19.60
C GLN A 297 6.32 -2.50 18.61
N LEU A 298 5.75 -1.34 18.87
CA LEU A 298 4.94 -0.58 17.93
C LEU A 298 5.87 0.35 17.14
N VAL A 299 5.88 0.21 15.84
CA VAL A 299 6.67 1.04 14.90
C VAL A 299 5.71 1.86 14.06
N TRP A 300 5.94 3.16 14.00
CA TRP A 300 5.18 4.06 13.15
C TRP A 300 5.79 4.15 11.76
N GLY A 301 5.02 4.63 10.80
CA GLY A 301 5.45 4.85 9.43
C GLY A 301 5.02 6.21 8.91
N LEU A 302 5.92 6.87 8.22
CA LEU A 302 5.57 7.99 7.35
C LEU A 302 5.23 7.44 5.98
N GLU A 303 4.17 7.93 5.36
CA GLU A 303 3.76 7.51 4.03
C GLU A 303 3.39 8.71 3.16
N GLY A 304 3.92 8.71 1.93
CA GLY A 304 3.48 9.56 0.85
C GLY A 304 2.95 8.73 -0.31
N ASN A 305 1.68 8.93 -0.67
CA ASN A 305 1.06 8.30 -1.82
C ASN A 305 1.09 9.24 -3.02
N ILE A 306 1.59 8.73 -4.14
CA ILE A 306 1.69 9.43 -5.43
C ILE A 306 0.71 8.75 -6.38
N PRO A 307 -0.39 9.40 -6.79
CA PRO A 307 -1.44 8.76 -7.59
C PRO A 307 -0.97 8.31 -8.97
N HIS A 308 -0.12 9.10 -9.62
CA HIS A 308 0.27 8.94 -11.02
C HIS A 308 1.79 8.83 -11.19
N THR A 309 2.25 7.62 -11.53
CA THR A 309 3.65 7.31 -11.87
C THR A 309 3.74 6.43 -13.10
N GLY A 310 3.56 5.13 -12.99
CA GLY A 310 3.61 4.22 -14.14
C GLY A 310 2.51 4.48 -15.17
N ASP A 311 1.30 4.81 -14.73
CA ASP A 311 0.20 5.20 -15.63
C ASP A 311 0.45 6.52 -16.35
N ALA A 312 1.14 7.46 -15.72
CA ALA A 312 1.54 8.72 -16.35
C ALA A 312 2.54 8.48 -17.50
N VAL A 313 3.46 7.53 -17.32
CA VAL A 313 4.37 7.11 -18.41
C VAL A 313 3.61 6.39 -19.50
N ALA A 314 2.66 5.51 -19.15
CA ALA A 314 1.80 4.83 -20.11
C ALA A 314 0.95 5.82 -20.92
N TRP A 315 0.35 6.82 -20.24
CA TRP A 315 -0.39 7.91 -20.87
C TRP A 315 0.49 8.72 -21.84
N MET A 316 1.72 9.07 -21.45
CA MET A 316 2.66 9.79 -22.32
C MET A 316 3.06 8.94 -23.53
N ALA A 317 3.30 7.65 -23.33
CA ALA A 317 3.63 6.71 -24.40
C ALA A 317 2.50 6.61 -25.42
N ASP A 318 1.25 6.43 -24.96
CA ASP A 318 0.06 6.41 -25.80
C ASP A 318 -0.10 7.75 -26.57
N SER A 319 -0.06 8.88 -25.86
CA SER A 319 -0.20 10.22 -26.42
C SER A 319 0.90 10.57 -27.44
N THR A 320 2.03 9.88 -27.43
CA THR A 320 3.16 10.07 -28.37
C THR A 320 3.27 8.98 -29.43
N GLY A 321 2.22 8.12 -29.57
CA GLY A 321 2.10 7.12 -30.64
C GLY A 321 2.90 5.84 -30.39
N LEU A 322 2.98 5.38 -29.14
CA LEU A 322 3.56 4.08 -28.76
C LEU A 322 2.49 3.07 -28.33
N SER A 323 1.19 3.38 -28.51
CA SER A 323 0.06 2.51 -28.12
C SER A 323 -0.04 1.20 -28.91
N GLU A 324 0.49 1.18 -30.14
CA GLU A 324 0.46 0.01 -31.03
C GLU A 324 1.51 -1.05 -30.65
N LEU A 325 2.45 -0.73 -29.75
CA LEU A 325 3.52 -1.62 -29.38
C LEU A 325 3.04 -2.72 -28.42
N SER A 326 3.60 -3.93 -28.57
CA SER A 326 3.46 -4.96 -27.55
C SER A 326 4.10 -4.53 -26.22
N ALA A 327 3.73 -5.16 -25.11
CA ALA A 327 4.30 -4.85 -23.79
C ALA A 327 5.83 -4.96 -23.75
N ALA A 328 6.41 -5.92 -24.48
CA ALA A 328 7.86 -6.11 -24.56
C ALA A 328 8.54 -5.00 -25.37
N GLU A 329 7.96 -4.60 -26.50
CA GLU A 329 8.46 -3.50 -27.32
C GLU A 329 8.34 -2.16 -26.59
N LEU A 330 7.22 -1.91 -25.92
CA LEU A 330 7.05 -0.71 -25.11
C LEU A 330 8.08 -0.65 -23.97
N ALA A 331 8.31 -1.75 -23.26
CA ALA A 331 9.34 -1.82 -22.22
C ALA A 331 10.74 -1.52 -22.79
N HIS A 332 11.05 -2.04 -23.99
CA HIS A 332 12.31 -1.73 -24.68
C HIS A 332 12.43 -0.24 -25.01
N GLU A 333 11.39 0.38 -25.59
CA GLU A 333 11.38 1.81 -25.92
C GLU A 333 11.51 2.69 -24.67
N LEU A 334 10.81 2.36 -23.58
CA LEU A 334 10.91 3.09 -22.31
C LEU A 334 12.29 3.00 -21.64
N ASN A 335 13.07 1.95 -21.93
CA ASN A 335 14.45 1.81 -21.48
C ASN A 335 15.44 2.58 -22.38
N THR A 336 15.21 2.63 -23.70
CA THR A 336 16.17 3.13 -24.67
C THR A 336 15.97 4.59 -25.03
N LEU A 337 14.73 5.07 -25.21
CA LEU A 337 14.43 6.45 -25.58
C LEU A 337 14.99 7.49 -24.59
N PRO A 338 14.87 7.34 -23.25
CA PRO A 338 15.41 8.32 -22.31
C PRO A 338 16.93 8.46 -22.38
N ALA A 339 17.63 7.34 -22.68
CA ALA A 339 19.07 7.32 -22.82
C ALA A 339 19.56 7.87 -24.18
N SER A 340 18.68 7.92 -25.19
CA SER A 340 19.02 8.40 -26.54
C SER A 340 19.16 9.92 -26.67
N VAL A 341 18.80 10.66 -25.60
CA VAL A 341 18.91 12.12 -25.54
C VAL A 341 19.63 12.56 -24.27
N ASP A 342 20.41 13.62 -24.34
CA ASP A 342 21.23 14.10 -23.21
C ASP A 342 20.39 14.76 -22.12
N SER A 343 19.23 15.32 -22.47
CA SER A 343 18.34 16.05 -21.55
C SER A 343 16.90 16.06 -22.07
N THR A 344 15.97 16.57 -21.29
CA THR A 344 14.60 16.86 -21.72
C THR A 344 14.48 18.15 -22.54
N LEU A 345 15.56 18.86 -22.82
CA LEU A 345 15.59 20.23 -23.41
C LEU A 345 14.73 21.24 -22.61
N GLY A 346 14.64 21.06 -21.28
CA GLY A 346 13.84 21.94 -20.41
C GLY A 346 12.35 21.58 -20.35
N VAL A 347 11.96 20.43 -20.90
CA VAL A 347 10.59 19.93 -20.75
C VAL A 347 10.42 19.31 -19.38
N TYR A 348 9.33 19.69 -18.70
CA TYR A 348 8.86 19.09 -17.45
C TYR A 348 7.42 18.62 -17.61
N PHE A 349 7.12 17.46 -17.06
CA PHE A 349 5.77 16.90 -17.02
C PHE A 349 5.35 16.69 -15.55
N VAL A 350 4.28 17.36 -15.14
CA VAL A 350 3.64 17.16 -13.84
C VAL A 350 2.38 16.33 -14.07
N PRO A 351 2.34 15.05 -13.67
CA PRO A 351 1.27 14.14 -14.06
C PRO A 351 0.09 14.18 -13.06
N ALA A 352 -0.53 15.34 -12.87
CA ALA A 352 -1.73 15.49 -12.04
C ALA A 352 -2.99 15.10 -12.83
N LEU A 353 -3.08 13.86 -13.32
CA LEU A 353 -4.17 13.40 -14.18
C LEU A 353 -5.53 13.38 -13.45
N THR A 354 -5.53 13.10 -12.15
CA THR A 354 -6.70 13.17 -11.26
C THR A 354 -6.41 13.98 -9.98
N GLY A 355 -5.42 14.87 -10.03
CA GLY A 355 -4.92 15.63 -8.89
C GLY A 355 -3.50 15.22 -8.48
N LEU A 356 -2.97 15.88 -7.45
CA LEU A 356 -1.68 15.60 -6.83
C LEU A 356 -1.89 14.98 -5.45
N GLY A 357 -1.22 13.87 -5.16
CA GLY A 357 -1.11 13.30 -3.84
C GLY A 357 -0.04 13.97 -2.98
N ALA A 358 0.62 13.20 -2.12
CA ALA A 358 1.71 13.70 -1.29
C ALA A 358 2.85 14.28 -2.15
N PRO A 359 3.49 15.35 -1.69
CA PRO A 359 3.22 16.12 -0.48
C PRO A 359 2.16 17.24 -0.65
N TRP A 360 1.52 17.35 -1.80
CA TRP A 360 0.71 18.50 -2.22
C TRP A 360 -0.77 18.40 -1.83
N TRP A 361 -1.34 17.21 -1.85
CA TRP A 361 -2.74 16.90 -1.51
C TRP A 361 -3.77 17.83 -2.19
N ASP A 362 -3.63 18.05 -3.51
CA ASP A 362 -4.55 18.88 -4.29
C ASP A 362 -5.30 18.05 -5.36
N ASP A 363 -6.51 17.63 -5.04
CA ASP A 363 -7.39 16.86 -5.94
C ASP A 363 -7.87 17.69 -7.15
N SER A 364 -7.76 19.04 -7.07
CA SER A 364 -8.17 19.96 -8.14
C SER A 364 -7.05 20.25 -9.16
N ALA A 365 -5.81 19.92 -8.82
CA ALA A 365 -4.67 20.09 -9.74
C ALA A 365 -4.87 19.27 -11.03
N ARG A 366 -4.38 19.78 -12.14
CA ARG A 366 -4.40 19.09 -13.45
C ARG A 366 -3.02 19.06 -14.05
N GLY A 367 -2.74 17.98 -14.82
CA GLY A 367 -1.43 17.73 -15.41
C GLY A 367 -0.96 18.86 -16.34
N VAL A 368 0.34 19.14 -16.29
CA VAL A 368 0.99 20.18 -17.10
C VAL A 368 2.24 19.62 -17.79
N ILE A 369 2.38 19.92 -19.08
CA ILE A 369 3.63 19.79 -19.82
C ILE A 369 4.11 21.21 -20.14
N CYS A 370 5.29 21.57 -19.68
CA CYS A 370 5.86 22.90 -19.92
C CYS A 370 7.30 22.84 -20.47
N GLY A 371 7.83 23.96 -20.93
CA GLY A 371 9.18 24.04 -21.49
C GLY A 371 9.32 23.54 -22.94
N LEU A 372 8.22 23.42 -23.68
CA LEU A 372 8.24 22.97 -25.08
C LEU A 372 8.96 23.94 -26.00
N SER A 373 9.82 23.42 -26.87
CA SER A 373 10.49 24.12 -27.95
C SER A 373 10.40 23.31 -29.25
N ARG A 374 10.78 23.91 -30.38
CA ARG A 374 10.76 23.21 -31.69
C ARG A 374 11.72 22.02 -31.77
N GLY A 375 12.71 21.94 -30.87
CA GLY A 375 13.68 20.84 -30.83
C GLY A 375 13.16 19.61 -30.07
N VAL A 376 12.06 19.75 -29.34
CA VAL A 376 11.51 18.66 -28.55
C VAL A 376 10.97 17.55 -29.46
N LYS A 377 11.35 16.31 -29.16
CA LYS A 377 10.92 15.07 -29.84
C LYS A 377 10.34 14.11 -28.83
N ARG A 378 9.74 13.00 -29.32
CA ARG A 378 9.18 11.93 -28.49
C ARG A 378 10.12 11.49 -27.35
N ALA A 379 11.40 11.27 -27.64
CA ALA A 379 12.37 10.83 -26.62
C ALA A 379 12.49 11.82 -25.44
N HIS A 380 12.39 13.13 -25.68
CA HIS A 380 12.41 14.14 -24.62
C HIS A 380 11.14 14.09 -23.76
N LEU A 381 9.96 13.82 -24.37
CA LEU A 381 8.68 13.71 -23.65
C LEU A 381 8.63 12.44 -22.79
N ILE A 382 9.03 11.30 -23.35
CA ILE A 382 9.12 10.03 -22.59
C ILE A 382 10.12 10.16 -21.44
N ARG A 383 11.28 10.78 -21.68
CA ARG A 383 12.25 11.07 -20.63
C ARG A 383 11.67 11.98 -19.54
N ALA A 384 10.95 13.03 -19.90
CA ALA A 384 10.31 13.93 -18.93
C ALA A 384 9.24 13.18 -18.09
N ALA A 385 8.52 12.23 -18.68
CA ALA A 385 7.58 11.39 -17.95
C ALA A 385 8.27 10.46 -16.95
N LEU A 386 9.38 9.83 -17.31
CA LEU A 386 10.17 9.00 -16.39
C LEU A 386 10.87 9.83 -15.30
N GLU A 387 11.46 10.99 -15.67
CA GLU A 387 12.05 11.92 -14.70
C GLU A 387 10.99 12.40 -13.69
N SER A 388 9.72 12.59 -14.09
CA SER A 388 8.64 13.04 -13.21
C SER A 388 8.36 12.08 -12.05
N ILE A 389 8.51 10.77 -12.28
CA ILE A 389 8.40 9.76 -11.20
C ILE A 389 9.44 10.04 -10.13
N THR A 390 10.70 10.23 -10.54
CA THR A 390 11.81 10.41 -9.61
C THR A 390 11.71 11.72 -8.82
N TYR A 391 11.19 12.78 -9.44
CA TYR A 391 10.97 14.07 -8.78
C TYR A 391 9.86 14.00 -7.74
N GLN A 392 8.76 13.34 -8.05
CA GLN A 392 7.66 13.13 -7.09
C GLN A 392 8.13 12.32 -5.87
N ILE A 393 8.92 11.26 -6.07
CA ILE A 393 9.51 10.48 -4.98
C ILE A 393 10.48 11.34 -4.16
N ALA A 394 11.30 12.18 -4.80
CA ALA A 394 12.20 13.08 -4.10
C ALA A 394 11.44 14.11 -3.26
N ASP A 395 10.30 14.64 -3.73
CA ASP A 395 9.46 15.56 -2.96
C ASP A 395 8.91 14.89 -1.69
N VAL A 396 8.45 13.63 -1.79
CA VAL A 396 7.98 12.87 -0.63
C VAL A 396 9.14 12.62 0.36
N VAL A 397 10.30 12.20 -0.12
CA VAL A 397 11.50 11.98 0.71
C VAL A 397 11.92 13.27 1.44
N VAL A 398 11.85 14.42 0.76
CA VAL A 398 12.15 15.72 1.39
C VAL A 398 11.11 16.10 2.45
N ALA A 399 9.83 15.79 2.21
CA ALA A 399 8.80 15.99 3.22
C ALA A 399 9.06 15.09 4.45
N MET A 400 9.53 13.85 4.26
CA MET A 400 9.91 12.94 5.35
C MET A 400 11.06 13.48 6.21
N ARG A 401 11.96 14.29 5.65
CA ARG A 401 13.06 14.94 6.40
C ARG A 401 12.59 15.96 7.44
N GLN A 402 11.30 16.33 7.45
CA GLN A 402 10.73 17.16 8.51
C GLN A 402 10.53 16.37 9.82
N HIS A 403 10.53 15.04 9.77
CA HIS A 403 10.46 14.20 10.96
C HIS A 403 11.86 14.12 11.60
N GLU A 404 11.94 14.40 12.92
CA GLU A 404 13.21 14.50 13.63
C GLU A 404 14.07 13.22 13.60
N GLU A 405 13.42 12.06 13.56
CA GLU A 405 14.08 10.74 13.55
C GLU A 405 14.33 10.19 12.14
N PHE A 406 13.89 10.91 11.09
CA PHE A 406 14.02 10.41 9.73
C PHE A 406 15.47 10.47 9.25
N THR A 407 15.94 9.35 8.72
CA THR A 407 17.21 9.23 7.99
C THR A 407 16.99 8.51 6.66
N LEU A 408 17.81 8.82 5.66
CA LEU A 408 17.82 8.12 4.40
C LEU A 408 19.22 7.55 4.16
N THR A 409 19.36 6.23 4.31
CA THR A 409 20.60 5.52 4.03
C THR A 409 20.54 4.82 2.67
N ALA A 410 19.37 4.31 2.29
CA ALA A 410 19.11 3.71 0.99
C ALA A 410 17.60 3.82 0.66
N LEU A 411 17.29 3.84 -0.64
CA LEU A 411 15.93 3.67 -1.14
C LEU A 411 15.77 2.22 -1.63
N MET A 412 14.92 1.46 -0.93
CA MET A 412 14.53 0.11 -1.32
C MET A 412 13.36 0.20 -2.31
N VAL A 413 13.46 -0.46 -3.46
CA VAL A 413 12.46 -0.32 -4.51
C VAL A 413 11.92 -1.66 -5.00
N ASP A 414 10.63 -1.67 -5.31
CA ASP A 414 9.91 -2.79 -5.91
C ASP A 414 8.86 -2.30 -6.92
N GLY A 415 8.25 -3.24 -7.64
CA GLY A 415 7.21 -2.97 -8.64
C GLY A 415 7.71 -2.93 -10.08
N GLY A 416 6.77 -3.01 -11.04
CA GLY A 416 7.07 -3.18 -12.46
C GLY A 416 8.01 -2.14 -13.08
N PRO A 417 7.80 -0.83 -12.87
CA PRO A 417 8.67 0.22 -13.41
C PRO A 417 10.13 0.14 -12.96
N THR A 418 10.43 -0.54 -11.84
CA THR A 418 11.82 -0.69 -11.35
C THR A 418 12.70 -1.55 -12.26
N ASN A 419 12.11 -2.32 -13.18
CA ASN A 419 12.84 -3.04 -14.22
C ASN A 419 13.56 -2.10 -15.22
N ASN A 420 13.29 -0.81 -15.16
CA ASN A 420 13.99 0.20 -15.95
C ASN A 420 15.27 0.65 -15.21
N ASP A 421 16.43 0.13 -15.62
CA ASP A 421 17.73 0.44 -14.99
C ASP A 421 18.10 1.92 -15.12
N TRP A 422 17.71 2.56 -16.23
CA TRP A 422 17.93 4.00 -16.42
C TRP A 422 17.18 4.82 -15.36
N LEU A 423 15.91 4.46 -15.10
CA LEU A 423 15.08 5.10 -14.09
C LEU A 423 15.66 4.91 -12.68
N MET A 424 16.13 3.71 -12.36
CA MET A 424 16.72 3.39 -11.05
C MET A 424 18.03 4.14 -10.83
N GLN A 425 18.89 4.21 -11.84
CA GLN A 425 20.13 4.99 -11.76
C GLN A 425 19.83 6.50 -11.63
N TYR A 426 18.84 7.01 -12.37
CA TYR A 426 18.44 8.41 -12.25
C TYR A 426 17.90 8.75 -10.86
N GLN A 427 17.13 7.84 -10.27
CA GLN A 427 16.62 7.99 -8.90
C GLN A 427 17.76 8.01 -7.87
N ALA A 428 18.75 7.12 -7.99
CA ALA A 428 19.93 7.11 -7.13
C ALA A 428 20.72 8.42 -7.23
N ASP A 429 20.96 8.88 -8.44
CA ASP A 429 21.68 10.14 -8.72
C ASP A 429 20.91 11.35 -8.17
N LEU A 430 19.57 11.38 -8.31
CA LEU A 430 18.74 12.47 -7.82
C LEU A 430 18.73 12.54 -6.28
N LEU A 431 18.56 11.41 -5.60
CA LEU A 431 18.51 11.37 -4.14
C LEU A 431 19.90 11.46 -3.48
N GLY A 432 20.97 11.10 -4.18
CA GLY A 432 22.34 11.04 -3.64
C GLY A 432 22.53 9.88 -2.66
N CYS A 433 21.73 8.83 -2.78
CA CYS A 433 21.85 7.61 -1.96
C CYS A 433 21.68 6.36 -2.82
N PRO A 434 22.15 5.19 -2.38
CA PRO A 434 21.93 3.93 -3.09
C PRO A 434 20.45 3.64 -3.30
N VAL A 435 20.07 3.19 -4.50
CA VAL A 435 18.77 2.58 -4.80
C VAL A 435 18.99 1.08 -4.90
N MET A 436 18.23 0.31 -4.13
CA MET A 436 18.35 -1.14 -4.02
C MET A 436 17.05 -1.78 -4.50
N ARG A 437 17.10 -2.40 -5.68
CA ARG A 437 15.96 -3.11 -6.26
C ARG A 437 15.92 -4.53 -5.73
N SER A 438 14.80 -4.94 -5.15
CA SER A 438 14.58 -6.32 -4.75
C SER A 438 14.48 -7.23 -5.99
N ASP A 439 15.21 -8.32 -5.98
CA ASP A 439 15.12 -9.37 -7.00
C ASP A 439 13.95 -10.34 -6.71
N VAL A 440 13.25 -10.15 -5.58
CA VAL A 440 12.10 -10.98 -5.17
C VAL A 440 10.80 -10.22 -5.36
N PRO A 441 9.91 -10.71 -6.21
CA PRO A 441 8.66 -10.02 -6.54
C PRO A 441 7.57 -10.11 -5.47
N GLU A 442 7.70 -11.00 -4.47
CA GLU A 442 6.62 -11.33 -3.51
C GLU A 442 6.87 -10.75 -2.10
N LEU A 443 7.39 -9.52 -2.02
CA LEU A 443 7.82 -8.90 -0.75
C LEU A 443 6.71 -8.77 0.30
N SER A 444 5.47 -8.48 -0.12
CA SER A 444 4.33 -8.42 0.80
C SER A 444 4.08 -9.77 1.48
N ALA A 445 4.09 -10.86 0.71
CA ALA A 445 3.96 -12.22 1.26
C ALA A 445 5.14 -12.56 2.18
N ILE A 446 6.38 -12.22 1.77
CA ILE A 446 7.58 -12.48 2.56
C ILE A 446 7.54 -11.71 3.88
N GLY A 447 7.18 -10.43 3.87
CA GLY A 447 7.07 -9.62 5.08
C GLY A 447 6.05 -10.17 6.08
N ALA A 448 4.88 -10.61 5.58
CA ALA A 448 3.89 -11.28 6.42
C ALA A 448 4.43 -12.61 6.98
N ALA A 449 5.12 -13.43 6.17
CA ALA A 449 5.72 -14.68 6.61
C ALA A 449 6.81 -14.46 7.67
N LEU A 450 7.62 -13.41 7.56
CA LEU A 450 8.63 -13.04 8.54
C LEU A 450 8.00 -12.67 9.90
N LEU A 451 6.90 -11.93 9.90
CA LEU A 451 6.15 -11.63 11.12
C LEU A 451 5.56 -12.89 11.75
N ALA A 452 5.00 -13.80 10.94
CA ALA A 452 4.51 -15.09 11.42
C ALA A 452 5.65 -15.94 12.01
N ARG A 453 6.82 -15.96 11.37
CA ARG A 453 8.01 -16.65 11.89
C ARG A 453 8.46 -16.06 13.22
N LYS A 454 8.49 -14.73 13.35
CA LYS A 454 8.81 -14.06 14.61
C LYS A 454 7.85 -14.51 15.73
N ALA A 455 6.55 -14.60 15.44
CA ALA A 455 5.57 -15.08 16.39
C ALA A 455 5.75 -16.57 16.77
N LEU A 456 6.17 -17.43 15.83
CA LEU A 456 6.49 -18.84 16.09
C LEU A 456 7.77 -19.03 16.90
N HIS A 457 8.75 -18.14 16.74
CA HIS A 457 10.09 -18.25 17.35
C HIS A 457 10.49 -16.95 18.03
N PRO A 458 9.86 -16.56 19.17
CA PRO A 458 10.20 -15.32 19.87
C PRO A 458 11.66 -15.30 20.28
N GLY A 459 12.35 -14.18 19.99
CA GLY A 459 13.77 -13.98 20.36
C GLY A 459 14.81 -14.45 19.30
N SER A 460 14.41 -15.08 18.21
CA SER A 460 15.32 -15.48 17.13
C SER A 460 15.41 -14.40 16.06
N THR A 461 16.35 -13.44 16.22
CA THR A 461 16.60 -12.39 15.21
C THR A 461 17.58 -12.84 14.12
N ALA A 462 18.51 -13.75 14.43
CA ALA A 462 19.53 -14.24 13.49
C ALA A 462 18.94 -14.97 12.28
N ASP A 463 17.80 -15.64 12.48
CA ASP A 463 17.11 -16.35 11.40
C ASP A 463 16.39 -15.43 10.40
N LEU A 464 16.07 -14.20 10.79
CA LEU A 464 15.40 -13.25 9.89
C LEU A 464 16.34 -12.70 8.81
N GLN A 465 17.64 -12.55 9.12
CA GLN A 465 18.63 -12.06 8.15
C GLN A 465 18.86 -13.03 6.97
N ALA A 466 18.60 -14.33 7.17
CA ALA A 466 18.69 -15.32 6.11
C ALA A 466 17.63 -15.11 5.00
N PHE A 467 16.58 -14.34 5.31
CA PHE A 467 15.52 -13.96 4.36
C PHE A 467 15.84 -12.68 3.58
N LEU A 468 16.97 -11.99 3.90
CA LEU A 468 17.39 -10.82 3.14
C LEU A 468 17.69 -11.24 1.71
N THR A 469 16.92 -10.70 0.82
CA THR A 469 16.98 -11.00 -0.61
C THR A 469 18.20 -10.34 -1.24
N GLU A 470 18.75 -10.96 -2.27
CA GLU A 470 19.72 -10.31 -3.15
C GLU A 470 19.08 -9.05 -3.76
N HIS A 471 19.87 -7.99 -3.87
CA HIS A 471 19.44 -6.72 -4.42
C HIS A 471 20.36 -6.27 -5.55
N SER A 472 19.76 -5.82 -6.64
CA SER A 472 20.47 -5.04 -7.64
C SER A 472 20.66 -3.62 -7.12
N THR A 473 21.91 -3.18 -6.91
CA THR A 473 22.21 -1.87 -6.31
C THR A 473 22.68 -0.86 -7.36
N PHE A 474 22.04 0.31 -7.38
CA PHE A 474 22.41 1.48 -8.20
C PHE A 474 23.08 2.51 -7.28
N GLN A 475 24.39 2.70 -7.45
CA GLN A 475 25.16 3.67 -6.66
C GLN A 475 25.00 5.09 -7.27
N PRO A 476 24.87 6.14 -6.44
CA PRO A 476 24.71 7.50 -6.93
C PRO A 476 26.01 8.07 -7.54
N ASP A 477 25.90 8.71 -8.70
CA ASP A 477 26.94 9.63 -9.21
C ASP A 477 26.79 11.00 -8.55
N MET A 478 27.66 11.34 -7.62
CA MET A 478 27.57 12.59 -6.85
C MET A 478 27.80 13.86 -7.71
N ALA A 479 28.53 13.78 -8.80
CA ALA A 479 28.66 14.88 -9.73
C ALA A 479 27.36 15.12 -10.51
N ARG A 480 26.67 14.05 -10.87
CA ARG A 480 25.34 14.11 -11.49
C ARG A 480 24.27 14.52 -10.46
N HIS A 481 24.37 14.06 -9.21
CA HIS A 481 23.50 14.50 -8.11
C HIS A 481 23.42 16.03 -8.03
N GLN A 482 24.57 16.73 -7.98
CA GLN A 482 24.60 18.18 -7.89
C GLN A 482 23.87 18.87 -9.06
N ARG A 483 24.04 18.36 -10.28
CA ARG A 483 23.34 18.90 -11.46
C ARG A 483 21.83 18.64 -11.43
N LEU A 484 21.42 17.47 -10.92
CA LEU A 484 20.01 17.09 -10.84
C LEU A 484 19.22 17.88 -9.78
N GLN A 485 19.89 18.40 -8.74
CA GLN A 485 19.22 19.27 -7.76
C GLN A 485 18.65 20.55 -8.43
N THR A 486 19.38 21.16 -9.36
CA THR A 486 18.88 22.32 -10.11
C THR A 486 17.64 21.94 -10.95
N ARG A 487 17.69 20.79 -11.64
CA ARG A 487 16.56 20.32 -12.46
C ARG A 487 15.32 20.00 -11.63
N TRP A 488 15.53 19.43 -10.46
CA TRP A 488 14.44 19.17 -9.52
C TRP A 488 13.79 20.46 -9.01
N GLN A 489 14.57 21.51 -8.72
CA GLN A 489 14.01 22.82 -8.38
C GLN A 489 13.20 23.41 -9.54
N GLU A 490 13.68 23.33 -10.79
CA GLU A 490 12.94 23.75 -11.98
C GLU A 490 11.62 22.97 -12.14
N TRP A 491 11.63 21.65 -11.85
CA TRP A 491 10.41 20.83 -11.86
C TRP A 491 9.41 21.30 -10.80
N ARG A 492 9.84 21.68 -9.61
CA ARG A 492 8.96 22.25 -8.57
C ARG A 492 8.27 23.54 -9.06
N HIS A 493 8.93 24.38 -9.83
CA HIS A 493 8.26 25.51 -10.50
C HIS A 493 7.23 25.08 -11.55
N ALA A 494 7.38 23.90 -12.15
CA ALA A 494 6.33 23.33 -13.01
C ALA A 494 5.12 22.85 -12.17
N VAL A 495 5.35 22.33 -10.97
CA VAL A 495 4.28 21.99 -10.01
C VAL A 495 3.49 23.25 -9.60
N ASP A 496 4.15 24.38 -9.35
CA ASP A 496 3.48 25.65 -9.00
C ASP A 496 2.46 26.06 -10.09
N ARG A 497 2.75 25.78 -11.35
CA ARG A 497 1.81 26.03 -12.46
C ARG A 497 0.61 25.10 -12.45
N THR A 498 0.79 23.89 -11.94
CA THR A 498 -0.26 22.88 -11.79
C THR A 498 -1.21 23.25 -10.65
N LEU A 499 -0.71 23.88 -9.60
CA LEU A 499 -1.45 24.34 -8.44
C LEU A 499 -2.19 25.67 -8.68
N TRP A 500 -1.87 26.37 -9.80
CA TRP A 500 -2.52 27.61 -10.14
C TRP A 500 -4.01 27.40 -10.47
N LYS A 501 -4.87 28.19 -9.82
CA LYS A 501 -6.32 28.18 -10.05
C LYS A 501 -6.73 29.53 -10.65
N PRO A 502 -7.57 29.56 -11.70
CA PRO A 502 -8.14 30.81 -12.17
C PRO A 502 -9.05 31.41 -11.07
N ASP A 503 -9.01 32.74 -10.93
CA ASP A 503 -9.78 33.46 -9.90
C ASP A 503 -11.32 33.41 -10.10
N SER A 504 -11.78 32.81 -11.19
CA SER A 504 -13.21 32.60 -11.46
C SER A 504 -13.43 31.28 -12.20
N PRO A 505 -14.47 30.50 -11.89
CA PRO A 505 -14.86 29.38 -12.72
C PRO A 505 -15.29 29.88 -14.10
N ALA A 506 -14.79 29.24 -15.15
CA ALA A 506 -15.19 29.50 -16.54
C ALA A 506 -16.64 29.08 -16.78
#